data_d7cf4fc2b267bd6cd5e4aba45b3a17be
#
_entry.id   d7cf4fc2b267bd6cd5e4aba45b3a17be
#
_cell.length_a   1.000
_cell.length_b   1.000
_cell.length_c   1.000
_cell.angle_alpha   90.00
_cell.angle_beta   90.00
_cell.angle_gamma   90.00
#
_symmetry.space_group_name_H-M   'P 1'
#
loop_
_entity.id
_entity.type
_entity.pdbx_description
1 polymer ?
#
loop_
_entity_poly.entity_id
_entity_poly.type
_entity_poly.pdbx_seq_one_letter_code
_entity_poly.pdbx_strand_id
1 'polypeptide(L)'
;ALSVVQHIIDEIENGKYNNKKTEKEKIKQVIEKRNLTSFMNNTKWKELIDSIMENMRDIPIQYKTFFDEETPSIYWTIDADEHFFHMNMRIVEWFKIRSKFEKVLGQGRLIEPKTCVTDKKSEIERMLNKFSIPYEYDDIEKCFIIFGYR
;
A
#
# COMPACT_ATOMS: atom_id res chain seq x y z
N ALA A 1 29.42 24.24 32.56
CA ALA A 1 29.53 23.92 31.12
C ALA A 1 29.33 22.43 30.83
N LEU A 2 30.05 21.56 31.54
CA LEU A 2 29.89 20.10 31.38
C LEU A 2 28.48 19.59 31.76
N SER A 3 27.86 20.20 32.79
CA SER A 3 26.52 19.79 33.22
C SER A 3 25.43 20.11 32.21
N VAL A 4 25.55 21.20 31.45
CA VAL A 4 24.60 21.58 30.40
C VAL A 4 24.74 20.63 29.18
N VAL A 5 25.97 20.33 28.78
CA VAL A 5 26.26 19.41 27.69
C VAL A 5 25.79 18.01 28.03
N GLN A 6 26.06 17.56 29.27
CA GLN A 6 25.60 16.24 29.71
C GLN A 6 24.07 16.15 29.75
N HIS A 7 23.39 17.21 30.15
CA HIS A 7 21.93 17.27 30.15
C HIS A 7 21.35 17.13 28.71
N ILE A 8 21.95 17.81 27.74
CA ILE A 8 21.56 17.71 26.33
C ILE A 8 21.79 16.30 25.82
N ILE A 9 22.93 15.67 26.12
CA ILE A 9 23.24 14.31 25.75
C ILE A 9 22.23 13.33 26.35
N ASP A 10 21.91 13.46 27.61
CA ASP A 10 20.96 12.62 28.32
C ASP A 10 19.55 12.76 27.70
N GLU A 11 19.14 13.95 27.33
CA GLU A 11 17.87 14.19 26.68
C GLU A 11 17.81 13.57 25.27
N ILE A 12 18.91 13.58 24.54
CA ILE A 12 19.03 12.93 23.24
C ILE A 12 18.97 11.41 23.40
N GLU A 13 19.74 10.85 24.34
CA GLU A 13 19.77 9.41 24.62
C GLU A 13 18.42 8.89 25.14
N ASN A 14 17.71 9.68 25.93
CA ASN A 14 16.37 9.34 26.41
C ASN A 14 15.27 9.60 25.37
N GLY A 15 15.62 10.02 24.17
CA GLY A 15 14.67 10.23 23.09
C GLY A 15 13.81 11.48 23.22
N LYS A 16 14.14 12.39 24.12
CA LYS A 16 13.34 13.60 24.36
C LYS A 16 13.42 14.60 23.20
N TYR A 17 14.58 14.71 22.55
CA TYR A 17 14.79 15.47 21.32
C TYR A 17 14.61 14.62 20.06
N ASN A 18 14.80 13.32 20.19
CA ASN A 18 14.44 12.33 19.19
C ASN A 18 13.07 11.73 19.51
N ASN A 19 12.07 12.54 19.75
CA ASN A 19 10.70 12.09 19.91
C ASN A 19 10.15 11.46 18.63
N LYS A 20 11.01 10.74 17.93
CA LYS A 20 10.59 9.81 16.91
C LYS A 20 10.07 8.60 17.65
N LYS A 21 8.77 8.64 17.96
CA LYS A 21 8.04 7.42 18.24
C LYS A 21 8.41 6.42 17.17
N THR A 22 8.65 5.18 17.55
CA THR A 22 8.86 4.14 16.58
C THR A 22 7.67 4.10 15.64
N GLU A 23 7.88 3.65 14.44
CA GLU A 23 6.79 3.46 13.46
C GLU A 23 5.65 2.63 14.06
N LYS A 24 6.00 1.59 14.81
CA LYS A 24 5.05 0.73 15.53
C LYS A 24 4.19 1.52 16.53
N GLU A 25 4.78 2.42 17.27
CA GLU A 25 4.06 3.27 18.24
C GLU A 25 3.11 4.25 17.55
N LYS A 26 3.54 4.84 16.44
CA LYS A 26 2.72 5.75 15.63
C LYS A 26 1.50 5.02 15.06
N ILE A 27 1.70 3.84 14.53
CA ILE A 27 0.62 3.00 14.00
C ILE A 27 -0.38 2.68 15.11
N LYS A 28 0.12 2.24 16.26
CA LYS A 28 -0.71 1.94 17.43
C LYS A 28 -1.57 3.11 17.86
N GLN A 29 -0.98 4.31 17.91
CA GLN A 29 -1.70 5.51 18.26
C GLN A 29 -2.82 5.86 17.28
N VAL A 30 -2.57 5.74 15.99
CA VAL A 30 -3.58 5.99 14.96
C VAL A 30 -4.72 4.98 15.07
N ILE A 31 -4.41 3.71 15.27
CA ILE A 31 -5.40 2.65 15.45
C ILE A 31 -6.29 2.92 16.65
N GLU A 32 -5.70 3.26 17.79
CA GLU A 32 -6.45 3.57 19.01
C GLU A 32 -7.28 4.85 18.87
N LYS A 33 -6.71 5.90 18.33
CA LYS A 33 -7.39 7.19 18.16
C LYS A 33 -8.58 7.10 17.21
N ARG A 34 -8.44 6.37 16.14
CA ARG A 34 -9.49 6.19 15.12
C ARG A 34 -10.37 4.97 15.35
N ASN A 35 -10.09 4.20 16.38
CA ASN A 35 -10.80 2.95 16.71
C ASN A 35 -10.88 1.99 15.51
N LEU A 36 -9.74 1.71 14.91
CA LEU A 36 -9.63 0.88 13.71
C LEU A 36 -9.48 -0.60 14.06
N THR A 37 -10.00 -1.46 13.20
CA THR A 37 -9.83 -2.90 13.27
C THR A 37 -8.89 -3.36 12.15
N SER A 38 -7.96 -4.25 12.48
CA SER A 38 -7.04 -4.85 11.51
C SER A 38 -7.72 -5.99 10.75
N PHE A 39 -7.61 -5.99 9.43
CA PHE A 39 -8.14 -7.03 8.55
C PHE A 39 -7.04 -7.86 7.88
N MET A 40 -5.80 -7.41 7.95
CA MET A 40 -4.67 -8.05 7.31
C MET A 40 -3.58 -8.38 8.33
N ASN A 41 -2.79 -9.40 8.03
CA ASN A 41 -1.57 -9.72 8.77
C ASN A 41 -0.38 -9.77 7.81
N ASN A 42 0.82 -9.92 8.34
CA ASN A 42 2.03 -9.94 7.51
C ASN A 42 2.02 -11.07 6.48
N THR A 43 1.48 -12.22 6.83
CA THR A 43 1.40 -13.37 5.91
C THR A 43 0.48 -13.07 4.74
N LYS A 44 -0.70 -12.52 4.98
CA LYS A 44 -1.63 -12.14 3.92
C LYS A 44 -1.08 -11.04 3.02
N TRP A 45 -0.44 -10.04 3.59
CA TRP A 45 0.22 -9.00 2.82
C TRP A 45 1.32 -9.57 1.92
N LYS A 46 2.13 -10.48 2.45
CA LYS A 46 3.19 -11.13 1.69
C LYS A 46 2.62 -11.95 0.52
N GLU A 47 1.60 -12.75 0.78
CA GLU A 47 0.93 -13.55 -0.24
C GLU A 47 0.34 -12.67 -1.35
N LEU A 48 -0.29 -11.56 -0.98
CA LEU A 48 -0.85 -10.61 -1.93
C LEU A 48 0.24 -9.99 -2.82
N ILE A 49 1.29 -9.49 -2.20
CA ILE A 49 2.38 -8.80 -2.91
C ILE A 49 3.14 -9.77 -3.80
N ASP A 50 3.46 -10.95 -3.31
CA ASP A 50 4.14 -11.98 -4.11
C ASP A 50 3.31 -12.37 -5.33
N SER A 51 2.00 -12.50 -5.18
CA SER A 51 1.10 -12.80 -6.30
C SER A 51 1.04 -11.69 -7.33
N ILE A 52 1.01 -10.44 -6.88
CA ILE A 52 1.05 -9.28 -7.78
C ILE A 52 2.37 -9.25 -8.55
N MET A 53 3.48 -9.48 -7.89
CA MET A 53 4.79 -9.50 -8.53
C MET A 53 4.96 -10.61 -9.56
N GLU A 54 4.44 -11.79 -9.25
CA GLU A 54 4.61 -12.94 -10.12
C GLU A 54 3.73 -12.88 -11.38
N ASN A 55 2.48 -12.42 -11.23
CA ASN A 55 1.47 -12.60 -12.28
C ASN A 55 0.73 -11.32 -12.67
N MET A 56 0.84 -10.24 -11.93
CA MET A 56 -0.05 -9.08 -12.05
C MET A 56 0.69 -7.74 -12.05
N ARG A 57 1.93 -7.70 -12.52
CA ARG A 57 2.74 -6.48 -12.50
C ARG A 57 2.20 -5.36 -13.39
N ASP A 58 1.45 -5.70 -14.41
CA ASP A 58 0.84 -4.75 -15.34
C ASP A 58 -0.51 -4.21 -14.88
N ILE A 59 -1.02 -4.71 -13.75
CA ILE A 59 -2.30 -4.27 -13.21
C ILE A 59 -2.12 -3.00 -12.38
N PRO A 60 -2.89 -1.94 -12.65
CA PRO A 60 -2.82 -0.71 -11.86
C PRO A 60 -3.21 -0.92 -10.41
N ILE A 61 -2.42 -0.35 -9.51
CA ILE A 61 -2.65 -0.38 -8.07
C ILE A 61 -2.64 1.03 -7.51
N GLN A 62 -3.31 1.20 -6.39
CA GLN A 62 -3.28 2.44 -5.61
C GLN A 62 -3.35 2.07 -4.13
N TYR A 63 -2.64 2.77 -3.29
CA TYR A 63 -2.67 2.50 -1.85
C TYR A 63 -2.53 3.79 -1.04
N LYS A 64 -2.98 3.74 0.20
CA LYS A 64 -2.86 4.82 1.16
C LYS A 64 -2.23 4.31 2.44
N THR A 65 -1.26 5.06 2.96
CA THR A 65 -0.64 4.78 4.25
C THR A 65 -1.16 5.75 5.32
N PHE A 66 -0.92 5.42 6.60
CA PHE A 66 -1.26 6.32 7.70
C PHE A 66 -0.45 7.62 7.70
N PHE A 67 0.68 7.64 7.00
CA PHE A 67 1.58 8.79 6.96
C PHE A 67 1.34 9.70 5.76
N ASP A 68 0.41 9.35 4.89
CA ASP A 68 -0.01 10.22 3.80
C ASP A 68 -0.85 11.37 4.37
N GLU A 69 -0.39 12.59 4.20
CA GLU A 69 -1.01 13.79 4.78
C GLU A 69 -2.36 14.13 4.19
N GLU A 70 -2.58 13.76 2.93
CA GLU A 70 -3.80 14.07 2.19
C GLU A 70 -4.34 12.87 1.44
N THR A 71 -5.39 13.11 0.67
CA THR A 71 -5.91 12.13 -0.28
C THR A 71 -4.77 11.55 -1.12
N PRO A 72 -4.71 10.23 -1.23
CA PRO A 72 -3.68 9.59 -2.03
C PRO A 72 -3.74 10.11 -3.47
N SER A 73 -2.61 10.03 -4.16
CA SER A 73 -2.55 10.37 -5.56
C SER A 73 -3.70 9.72 -6.32
N ILE A 74 -4.42 10.51 -7.11
CA ILE A 74 -5.47 10.00 -8.00
C ILE A 74 -4.92 9.09 -9.08
N TYR A 75 -3.60 9.05 -9.22
CA TYR A 75 -2.94 8.24 -10.23
C TYR A 75 -2.76 6.80 -9.79
N TRP A 76 -3.11 5.90 -10.67
CA TRP A 76 -2.85 4.48 -10.51
C TRP A 76 -1.44 4.17 -11.01
N THR A 77 -0.71 3.37 -10.24
CA THR A 77 0.66 3.00 -10.55
C THR A 77 0.69 1.58 -11.11
N ILE A 78 1.41 1.40 -12.21
CA ILE A 78 1.77 0.06 -12.70
C ILE A 78 3.24 -0.19 -12.39
N ASP A 79 3.65 -1.44 -12.32
CA ASP A 79 5.01 -1.83 -11.93
C ASP A 79 5.39 -1.22 -10.58
N ALA A 80 4.71 -1.63 -9.53
CA ALA A 80 5.04 -1.22 -8.17
C ALA A 80 6.54 -1.33 -7.93
N ASP A 81 7.17 -0.22 -7.58
CA ASP A 81 8.62 -0.11 -7.50
C ASP A 81 9.21 -0.82 -6.28
N GLU A 82 10.54 -0.85 -6.20
CA GLU A 82 11.24 -1.47 -5.07
C GLU A 82 10.83 -0.87 -3.72
N HIS A 83 10.52 0.42 -3.69
CA HIS A 83 10.08 1.08 -2.47
C HIS A 83 8.82 0.44 -1.91
N PHE A 84 7.85 0.13 -2.78
CA PHE A 84 6.62 -0.54 -2.39
C PHE A 84 6.89 -1.93 -1.78
N PHE A 85 7.80 -2.70 -2.37
CA PHE A 85 8.09 -4.07 -1.92
C PHE A 85 8.87 -4.12 -0.61
N HIS A 86 9.61 -3.08 -0.29
CA HIS A 86 10.36 -2.97 0.97
C HIS A 86 9.61 -2.19 2.04
N MET A 87 8.42 -1.69 1.73
CA MET A 87 7.60 -0.95 2.67
C MET A 87 7.06 -1.86 3.76
N ASN A 88 6.99 -1.34 4.99
CA ASN A 88 6.29 -2.02 6.06
C ASN A 88 4.78 -1.96 5.80
N MET A 89 4.19 -3.10 5.44
CA MET A 89 2.78 -3.17 5.07
C MET A 89 1.83 -2.86 6.24
N ARG A 90 2.31 -2.83 7.47
CA ARG A 90 1.50 -2.43 8.63
C ARG A 90 1.06 -0.97 8.59
N ILE A 91 1.73 -0.13 7.79
CA ILE A 91 1.34 1.27 7.62
C ILE A 91 0.24 1.46 6.59
N VAL A 92 -0.09 0.44 5.83
CA VAL A 92 -1.08 0.52 4.75
C VAL A 92 -2.49 0.50 5.32
N GLU A 93 -3.21 1.60 5.13
CA GLU A 93 -4.61 1.72 5.53
C GLU A 93 -5.52 0.96 4.57
N TRP A 94 -5.34 1.17 3.27
CA TRP A 94 -6.05 0.41 2.24
C TRP A 94 -5.22 0.28 0.97
N PHE A 95 -5.58 -0.71 0.18
CA PHE A 95 -4.91 -1.08 -1.05
C PHE A 95 -5.95 -1.40 -2.12
N LYS A 96 -5.84 -0.78 -3.29
CA LYS A 96 -6.76 -0.99 -4.40
C LYS A 96 -6.07 -1.66 -5.57
N ILE A 97 -6.77 -2.60 -6.20
CA ILE A 97 -6.32 -3.28 -7.40
C ILE A 97 -7.39 -3.06 -8.47
N ARG A 98 -7.02 -2.41 -9.56
CA ARG A 98 -7.95 -2.15 -10.64
C ARG A 98 -8.20 -3.43 -11.46
N SER A 99 -9.46 -3.75 -11.67
CA SER A 99 -9.82 -4.98 -12.39
C SER A 99 -9.97 -4.76 -13.89
N LYS A 100 -10.38 -3.57 -14.29
CA LYS A 100 -10.60 -3.21 -15.69
C LYS A 100 -9.83 -1.95 -16.03
N PHE A 101 -8.97 -2.03 -17.02
CA PHE A 101 -8.08 -0.94 -17.40
C PHE A 101 -7.71 -1.01 -18.88
N GLU A 102 -7.23 0.12 -19.41
CA GLU A 102 -6.72 0.17 -20.77
C GLU A 102 -5.23 -0.14 -20.78
N LYS A 103 -4.84 -1.00 -21.70
CA LYS A 103 -3.46 -1.35 -21.95
C LYS A 103 -3.05 -0.87 -23.33
N VAL A 104 -1.93 -0.18 -23.42
CA VAL A 104 -1.36 0.27 -24.69
C VAL A 104 -0.60 -0.86 -25.33
N LEU A 105 -1.02 -1.24 -26.52
CA LEU A 105 -0.37 -2.28 -27.34
C LEU A 105 0.35 -1.61 -28.50
N GLY A 106 1.51 -2.15 -28.91
CA GLY A 106 2.21 -1.73 -30.11
C GLY A 106 3.06 -0.50 -29.94
N GLN A 107 3.95 -0.46 -28.94
CA GLN A 107 4.96 0.57 -28.79
C GLN A 107 6.11 0.38 -29.81
N GLY A 108 5.82 0.50 -31.09
CA GLY A 108 6.81 0.51 -32.14
C GLY A 108 6.84 1.85 -32.87
N ARG A 109 8.00 2.26 -33.38
CA ARG A 109 8.18 3.55 -34.10
C ARG A 109 7.30 3.70 -35.33
N LEU A 110 6.75 2.60 -35.84
CA LEU A 110 5.97 2.54 -37.09
C LEU A 110 4.55 2.05 -36.89
N ILE A 111 4.12 1.83 -35.65
CA ILE A 111 2.79 1.30 -35.35
C ILE A 111 2.05 2.32 -34.50
N GLU A 112 0.86 2.71 -34.93
CA GLU A 112 0.00 3.55 -34.10
C GLU A 112 -0.33 2.83 -32.81
N PRO A 113 -0.18 3.49 -31.64
CA PRO A 113 -0.52 2.90 -30.36
C PRO A 113 -2.01 2.54 -30.34
N LYS A 114 -2.29 1.27 -30.18
CA LYS A 114 -3.65 0.76 -30.00
C LYS A 114 -3.89 0.53 -28.52
N THR A 115 -5.03 0.98 -28.03
CA THR A 115 -5.46 0.69 -26.66
C THR A 115 -6.38 -0.53 -26.68
N CYS A 116 -6.19 -1.40 -25.71
CA CYS A 116 -7.02 -2.56 -25.48
C CYS A 116 -7.56 -2.51 -24.05
N VAL A 117 -8.87 -2.72 -23.91
CA VAL A 117 -9.47 -2.84 -22.58
C VAL A 117 -9.22 -4.25 -22.06
N THR A 118 -8.59 -4.33 -20.89
CA THR A 118 -8.28 -5.60 -20.24
C THR A 118 -9.14 -5.72 -18.99
N ASP A 119 -9.76 -6.87 -18.80
CA ASP A 119 -10.55 -7.21 -17.62
C ASP A 119 -9.93 -8.41 -16.91
N LYS A 120 -9.46 -8.20 -15.70
CA LYS A 120 -8.81 -9.20 -14.86
C LYS A 120 -9.59 -9.53 -13.58
N LYS A 121 -10.86 -9.12 -13.52
CA LYS A 121 -11.69 -9.28 -12.33
C LYS A 121 -11.69 -10.71 -11.80
N SER A 122 -11.95 -11.69 -12.65
CA SER A 122 -12.01 -13.09 -12.24
C SER A 122 -10.68 -13.62 -11.71
N GLU A 123 -9.58 -13.24 -12.33
CA GLU A 123 -8.24 -13.65 -11.91
C GLU A 123 -7.86 -13.06 -10.55
N ILE A 124 -8.13 -11.77 -10.34
CA ILE A 124 -7.86 -11.08 -9.08
C ILE A 124 -8.74 -11.68 -7.97
N GLU A 125 -10.03 -11.85 -8.23
CA GLU A 125 -10.96 -12.43 -7.27
C GLU A 125 -10.54 -13.83 -6.84
N ARG A 126 -10.13 -14.65 -7.80
CA ARG A 126 -9.63 -16.00 -7.53
C ARG A 126 -8.39 -15.99 -6.65
N MET A 127 -7.46 -15.09 -6.91
CA MET A 127 -6.25 -14.93 -6.11
C MET A 127 -6.59 -14.49 -4.68
N LEU A 128 -7.45 -13.49 -4.51
CA LEU A 128 -7.87 -13.02 -3.19
C LEU A 128 -8.58 -14.11 -2.39
N ASN A 129 -9.44 -14.87 -3.03
CA ASN A 129 -10.13 -15.99 -2.39
C ASN A 129 -9.18 -17.15 -2.03
N LYS A 130 -8.20 -17.41 -2.87
CA LYS A 130 -7.18 -18.44 -2.60
C LYS A 130 -6.43 -18.20 -1.30
N PHE A 131 -6.11 -16.97 -1.00
CA PHE A 131 -5.37 -16.60 0.21
C PHE A 131 -6.28 -16.10 1.34
N SER A 132 -7.59 -16.22 1.17
CA SER A 132 -8.58 -15.77 2.16
C SER A 132 -8.39 -14.30 2.54
N ILE A 133 -8.09 -13.46 1.56
CA ILE A 133 -7.92 -12.03 1.75
C ILE A 133 -9.29 -11.36 1.66
N PRO A 134 -9.75 -10.67 2.73
CA PRO A 134 -11.01 -9.94 2.69
C PRO A 134 -10.93 -8.76 1.71
N TYR A 135 -11.97 -8.54 0.93
CA TYR A 135 -12.02 -7.44 -0.02
C TYR A 135 -13.45 -6.92 -0.19
N GLU A 136 -13.54 -5.69 -0.66
CA GLU A 136 -14.76 -5.12 -1.23
C GLU A 136 -14.51 -4.82 -2.71
N TYR A 137 -15.57 -4.82 -3.51
CA TYR A 137 -15.46 -4.46 -4.91
C TYR A 137 -16.22 -3.17 -5.18
N ASP A 138 -15.53 -2.19 -5.76
CA ASP A 138 -16.13 -0.94 -6.20
C ASP A 138 -16.49 -1.03 -7.69
N ASP A 139 -17.78 -1.10 -7.97
CA ASP A 139 -18.27 -1.27 -9.34
C ASP A 139 -18.18 0.02 -10.17
N ILE A 140 -18.04 1.16 -9.53
CA ILE A 140 -17.88 2.46 -10.20
C ILE A 140 -16.44 2.61 -10.70
N GLU A 141 -15.47 2.48 -9.81
CA GLU A 141 -14.04 2.54 -10.15
C GLU A 141 -13.51 1.26 -10.79
N LYS A 142 -14.27 0.16 -10.72
CA LYS A 142 -13.85 -1.16 -11.19
C LYS A 142 -12.56 -1.62 -10.51
N CYS A 143 -12.57 -1.65 -9.19
CA CYS A 143 -11.41 -2.06 -8.42
C CYS A 143 -11.80 -2.89 -7.18
N PHE A 144 -10.87 -3.73 -6.76
CA PHE A 144 -10.93 -4.40 -5.47
C PHE A 144 -10.29 -3.52 -4.41
N ILE A 145 -10.92 -3.41 -3.25
CA ILE A 145 -10.41 -2.65 -2.12
C ILE A 145 -10.07 -3.62 -1.00
N ILE A 146 -8.82 -3.62 -0.59
CA ILE A 146 -8.32 -4.42 0.51
C ILE A 146 -7.98 -3.47 1.64
N PHE A 147 -8.68 -3.62 2.77
CA PHE A 147 -8.44 -2.79 3.94
C PHE A 147 -7.39 -3.43 4.81
N GLY A 148 -6.31 -2.71 5.08
CA GLY A 148 -5.41 -3.08 6.15
C GLY A 148 -6.07 -2.84 7.50
N TYR A 149 -6.79 -1.70 7.59
CA TYR A 149 -7.53 -1.28 8.79
C TYR A 149 -8.81 -0.55 8.39
N ARG A 150 -9.82 -0.74 9.23
CA ARG A 150 -11.11 -0.05 9.00
C ARG A 150 -11.86 0.26 10.29
#